data_3ef238e26cce514fccd8a04b1d33eacd
#
_entry.id   3ef238e26cce514fccd8a04b1d33eacd
#
_cell.length_a   1.000
_cell.length_b   1.000
_cell.length_c   1.000
_cell.angle_alpha   90.00
_cell.angle_beta   90.00
_cell.angle_gamma   90.00
#
_symmetry.space_group_name_H-M   'P 1'
#
loop_
_entity.id
_entity.type
_entity.pdbx_description
1 polymer ?
#
loop_
_entity_poly.entity_id
_entity_poly.type
_entity_poly.pdbx_seq_one_letter_code
_entity_poly.pdbx_strand_id
1 'polypeptide(L)'
;MSDGLAEGPDGRPRCWWGVSAPEYVAYHDDEWGRPVRDSRALYEKLCLEAFQSGLSWITILRKREAFRAAFARFDPEVVAGFSGDDVARLMADAGIVRNRAKIEAAIVNARAALDVDLGELLWSFAPPARPRPAARADVPALTDESKAMAKELKLSLIHI
;
A
#
# COMPACT_ATOMS: atom_id res chain seq x y z
N MET A 1 -26.54 14.28 -5.66
CA MET A 1 -25.17 14.01 -5.14
C MET A 1 -24.18 14.50 -6.20
N SER A 2 -23.07 15.08 -5.75
CA SER A 2 -21.99 15.46 -6.68
C SER A 2 -21.38 14.21 -7.31
N ASP A 3 -20.91 14.34 -8.55
CA ASP A 3 -20.21 13.26 -9.25
C ASP A 3 -19.02 12.75 -8.41
N GLY A 4 -18.98 11.44 -8.17
CA GLY A 4 -17.92 10.79 -7.37
C GLY A 4 -18.22 10.58 -5.89
N LEU A 5 -19.40 10.96 -5.38
CA LEU A 5 -19.83 10.65 -4.03
C LEU A 5 -21.00 9.65 -4.02
N ALA A 6 -21.01 8.81 -3.00
CA ALA A 6 -22.09 7.87 -2.71
C ALA A 6 -22.44 7.92 -1.22
N GLU A 7 -23.71 7.67 -0.88
CA GLU A 7 -24.17 7.60 0.50
C GLU A 7 -23.81 6.25 1.12
N GLY A 8 -23.20 6.30 2.28
CA GLY A 8 -22.88 5.11 3.06
C GLY A 8 -24.05 4.58 3.88
N PRO A 9 -23.90 3.42 4.54
CA PRO A 9 -24.97 2.80 5.33
C PRO A 9 -25.40 3.65 6.54
N ASP A 10 -24.60 4.63 6.93
CA ASP A 10 -24.85 5.59 8.02
C ASP A 10 -25.35 6.96 7.52
N GLY A 11 -25.72 7.08 6.24
CA GLY A 11 -26.17 8.32 5.61
C GLY A 11 -25.08 9.34 5.30
N ARG A 12 -23.81 9.03 5.54
CA ARG A 12 -22.70 9.94 5.26
C ARG A 12 -22.22 9.82 3.82
N PRO A 13 -21.94 10.95 3.13
CA PRO A 13 -21.35 10.93 1.82
C PRO A 13 -19.87 10.53 1.89
N ARG A 14 -19.45 9.60 1.03
CA ARG A 14 -18.07 9.13 0.85
C ARG A 14 -17.72 9.07 -0.62
N CYS A 15 -16.44 8.93 -0.92
CA CYS A 15 -16.03 8.55 -2.27
C CYS A 15 -16.78 7.27 -2.70
N TRP A 16 -17.21 7.19 -3.96
CA TRP A 16 -18.04 6.08 -4.48
C TRP A 16 -17.46 4.69 -4.20
N TRP A 17 -16.14 4.55 -4.22
CA TRP A 17 -15.45 3.30 -3.95
C TRP A 17 -15.48 2.93 -2.46
N GLY A 18 -15.48 3.93 -1.57
CA GLY A 18 -15.47 3.74 -0.11
C GLY A 18 -16.73 3.08 0.46
N VAL A 19 -17.80 2.99 -0.33
CA VAL A 19 -19.05 2.31 0.07
C VAL A 19 -19.29 1.01 -0.67
N SER A 20 -18.36 0.60 -1.55
CA SER A 20 -18.51 -0.60 -2.40
C SER A 20 -18.33 -1.92 -1.66
N ALA A 21 -17.81 -1.90 -0.44
CA ALA A 21 -17.70 -3.06 0.46
C ALA A 21 -17.65 -2.57 1.92
N PRO A 22 -18.13 -3.36 2.89
CA PRO A 22 -18.11 -2.97 4.31
C PRO A 22 -16.71 -2.61 4.83
N GLU A 23 -15.69 -3.35 4.42
CA GLU A 23 -14.29 -3.13 4.81
C GLU A 23 -13.75 -1.80 4.28
N TYR A 24 -14.26 -1.33 3.14
CA TYR A 24 -13.87 -0.04 2.58
C TYR A 24 -14.38 1.15 3.37
N VAL A 25 -15.50 1.03 4.09
CA VAL A 25 -16.03 2.14 4.90
C VAL A 25 -15.02 2.54 5.98
N ALA A 26 -14.55 1.57 6.77
CA ALA A 26 -13.54 1.82 7.81
C ALA A 26 -12.20 2.26 7.20
N TYR A 27 -11.74 1.59 6.14
CA TYR A 27 -10.51 1.96 5.45
C TYR A 27 -10.55 3.40 4.92
N HIS A 28 -11.66 3.81 4.28
CA HIS A 28 -11.86 5.16 3.75
C HIS A 28 -11.86 6.21 4.87
N ASP A 29 -12.56 5.94 5.98
CA ASP A 29 -12.76 6.94 7.03
C ASP A 29 -11.54 7.08 7.94
N ASP A 30 -10.82 5.98 8.20
CA ASP A 30 -9.80 5.94 9.25
C ASP A 30 -8.37 5.89 8.72
N GLU A 31 -8.15 5.45 7.48
CA GLU A 31 -6.81 5.23 6.94
C GLU A 31 -6.52 5.99 5.64
N TRP A 32 -7.42 5.91 4.65
CA TRP A 32 -7.18 6.49 3.34
C TRP A 32 -7.04 8.01 3.39
N GLY A 33 -5.98 8.55 2.77
CA GLY A 33 -5.69 9.99 2.76
C GLY A 33 -5.13 10.53 4.08
N ARG A 34 -4.90 9.69 5.09
CA ARG A 34 -4.24 10.11 6.32
C ARG A 34 -2.72 9.97 6.19
N PRO A 35 -1.94 10.99 6.60
CA PRO A 35 -0.49 10.97 6.50
C PRO A 35 0.12 9.84 7.34
N VAL A 36 1.02 9.06 6.74
CA VAL A 36 1.85 8.05 7.40
C VAL A 36 3.31 8.43 7.19
N ARG A 37 4.12 8.48 8.25
CA ARG A 37 5.55 8.86 8.21
C ARG A 37 6.46 7.80 8.80
N ASP A 38 5.92 6.89 9.58
CA ASP A 38 6.69 5.79 10.17
C ASP A 38 7.21 4.86 9.08
N SER A 39 8.54 4.64 9.04
CA SER A 39 9.20 3.86 8.00
C SER A 39 8.72 2.42 7.92
N ARG A 40 8.41 1.78 9.05
CA ARG A 40 7.86 0.42 9.07
C ARG A 40 6.45 0.35 8.48
N ALA A 41 5.58 1.30 8.85
CA ALA A 41 4.24 1.39 8.28
C ALA A 41 4.26 1.70 6.78
N LEU A 42 5.23 2.51 6.33
CA LEU A 42 5.44 2.78 4.91
C LEU A 42 5.99 1.54 4.16
N TYR A 43 6.88 0.76 4.79
CA TYR A 43 7.34 -0.51 4.22
C TYR A 43 6.18 -1.51 4.07
N GLU A 44 5.31 -1.65 5.09
CA GLU A 44 4.06 -2.44 4.98
C GLU A 44 3.22 -1.98 3.79
N LYS A 45 3.00 -0.67 3.67
CA LYS A 45 2.21 -0.08 2.59
C LYS A 45 2.79 -0.41 1.22
N LEU A 46 4.10 -0.21 1.03
CA LEU A 46 4.79 -0.53 -0.22
C LEU A 46 4.66 -2.02 -0.59
N CYS A 47 4.82 -2.92 0.38
CA CYS A 47 4.66 -4.35 0.16
C CYS A 47 3.22 -4.70 -0.25
N LEU A 48 2.22 -4.18 0.46
CA LEU A 48 0.82 -4.46 0.16
C LEU A 48 0.39 -3.93 -1.21
N GLU A 49 0.86 -2.73 -1.60
CA GLU A 49 0.64 -2.18 -2.94
C GLU A 49 1.31 -3.04 -4.02
N ALA A 50 2.52 -3.55 -3.77
CA ALA A 50 3.20 -4.48 -4.66
C ALA A 50 2.42 -5.79 -4.83
N PHE A 51 1.91 -6.36 -3.73
CA PHE A 51 1.08 -7.56 -3.77
C PHE A 51 -0.25 -7.31 -4.50
N GLN A 52 -0.79 -6.09 -4.46
CA GLN A 52 -2.01 -5.73 -5.17
C GLN A 52 -1.86 -5.77 -6.69
N SER A 53 -0.67 -5.59 -7.25
CA SER A 53 -0.48 -5.58 -8.71
C SER A 53 -1.16 -6.78 -9.38
N GLY A 54 -2.10 -6.49 -10.29
CA GLY A 54 -2.95 -7.52 -10.94
C GLY A 54 -4.15 -8.00 -10.12
N LEU A 55 -4.41 -7.42 -8.94
CA LEU A 55 -5.52 -7.76 -8.05
C LEU A 55 -6.29 -6.49 -7.64
N SER A 56 -7.45 -6.66 -7.01
CA SER A 56 -8.18 -5.56 -6.40
C SER A 56 -7.65 -5.24 -4.99
N TRP A 57 -7.73 -3.96 -4.58
CA TRP A 57 -7.31 -3.56 -3.24
C TRP A 57 -8.11 -4.26 -2.13
N ILE A 58 -9.40 -4.52 -2.36
CA ILE A 58 -10.22 -5.25 -1.38
C ILE A 58 -9.68 -6.66 -1.10
N THR A 59 -9.09 -7.32 -2.10
CA THR A 59 -8.45 -8.62 -1.91
C THR A 59 -7.27 -8.53 -0.93
N ILE A 60 -6.45 -7.50 -1.08
CA ILE A 60 -5.31 -7.25 -0.19
C ILE A 60 -5.80 -6.82 1.20
N LEU A 61 -6.77 -5.92 1.26
CA LEU A 61 -7.33 -5.44 2.52
C LEU A 61 -7.90 -6.59 3.39
N ARG A 62 -8.61 -7.52 2.78
CA ARG A 62 -9.14 -8.72 3.45
C ARG A 62 -8.05 -9.67 3.94
N LYS A 63 -6.90 -9.70 3.26
CA LYS A 63 -5.75 -10.55 3.59
C LYS A 63 -4.72 -9.86 4.48
N ARG A 64 -4.90 -8.56 4.80
CA ARG A 64 -3.88 -7.72 5.46
C ARG A 64 -3.40 -8.30 6.79
N GLU A 65 -4.29 -8.83 7.62
CA GLU A 65 -3.89 -9.42 8.91
C GLU A 65 -3.09 -10.73 8.71
N ALA A 66 -3.43 -11.53 7.71
CA ALA A 66 -2.66 -12.70 7.35
C ALA A 66 -1.26 -12.31 6.82
N PHE A 67 -1.18 -11.26 5.99
CA PHE A 67 0.10 -10.70 5.57
C PHE A 67 0.94 -10.21 6.76
N ARG A 68 0.35 -9.49 7.70
CA ARG A 68 1.04 -9.03 8.92
C ARG A 68 1.59 -10.20 9.72
N ALA A 69 0.80 -11.25 9.93
CA ALA A 69 1.26 -12.46 10.62
C ALA A 69 2.39 -13.16 9.85
N ALA A 70 2.23 -13.33 8.53
CA ALA A 70 3.20 -14.04 7.68
C ALA A 70 4.55 -13.31 7.57
N PHE A 71 4.55 -11.97 7.52
CA PHE A 71 5.71 -11.11 7.35
C PHE A 71 6.18 -10.43 8.64
N ALA A 72 6.02 -11.08 9.80
CA ALA A 72 6.49 -10.56 11.10
C ALA A 72 6.03 -9.10 11.35
N ARG A 73 4.77 -8.79 11.06
CA ARG A 73 4.16 -7.45 11.11
C ARG A 73 4.94 -6.40 10.31
N PHE A 74 5.52 -6.83 9.20
CA PHE A 74 6.35 -6.01 8.31
C PHE A 74 7.50 -5.29 9.03
N ASP A 75 8.12 -5.98 9.97
CA ASP A 75 9.37 -5.53 10.56
C ASP A 75 10.50 -5.73 9.55
N PRO A 76 11.10 -4.67 8.99
CA PRO A 76 12.10 -4.82 7.95
C PRO A 76 13.37 -5.52 8.45
N GLU A 77 13.74 -5.36 9.73
CA GLU A 77 14.89 -6.06 10.30
C GLU A 77 14.68 -7.58 10.30
N VAL A 78 13.48 -8.03 10.63
CA VAL A 78 13.12 -9.44 10.65
C VAL A 78 12.97 -9.99 9.22
N VAL A 79 12.22 -9.29 8.36
CA VAL A 79 11.94 -9.73 6.98
C VAL A 79 13.21 -9.77 6.14
N ALA A 80 14.15 -8.84 6.34
CA ALA A 80 15.44 -8.84 5.65
C ALA A 80 16.25 -10.13 5.88
N GLY A 81 16.05 -10.80 7.01
CA GLY A 81 16.67 -12.07 7.37
C GLY A 81 15.92 -13.31 6.86
N PHE A 82 14.79 -13.18 6.19
CA PHE A 82 14.05 -14.34 5.69
C PHE A 82 14.89 -15.17 4.71
N SER A 83 14.85 -16.48 4.89
CA SER A 83 15.58 -17.48 4.12
C SER A 83 14.72 -18.14 3.04
N GLY A 84 15.31 -19.09 2.31
CA GLY A 84 14.56 -19.95 1.38
C GLY A 84 13.46 -20.75 2.06
N ASP A 85 13.64 -21.18 3.32
CA ASP A 85 12.62 -21.88 4.09
C ASP A 85 11.44 -20.95 4.42
N ASP A 86 11.69 -19.67 4.69
CA ASP A 86 10.63 -18.67 4.86
C ASP A 86 9.87 -18.44 3.56
N VAL A 87 10.56 -18.37 2.43
CA VAL A 87 9.91 -18.28 1.11
C VAL A 87 9.02 -19.51 0.88
N ALA A 88 9.49 -20.71 1.21
CA ALA A 88 8.70 -21.94 1.08
C ALA A 88 7.46 -21.91 2.00
N ARG A 89 7.62 -21.46 3.26
CA ARG A 89 6.54 -21.27 4.22
C ARG A 89 5.49 -20.30 3.68
N LEU A 90 5.92 -19.14 3.17
CA LEU A 90 5.04 -18.11 2.60
C LEU A 90 4.31 -18.60 1.34
N MET A 91 4.97 -19.39 0.51
CA MET A 91 4.34 -20.02 -0.67
C MET A 91 3.29 -21.08 -0.32
N ALA A 92 3.36 -21.65 0.88
CA ALA A 92 2.37 -22.60 1.40
C ALA A 92 1.19 -21.90 2.11
N ASP A 93 1.31 -20.62 2.47
CA ASP A 93 0.29 -19.88 3.22
C ASP A 93 -0.85 -19.40 2.31
N ALA A 94 -2.01 -20.04 2.40
CA ALA A 94 -3.21 -19.64 1.67
C ALA A 94 -3.81 -18.29 2.17
N GLY A 95 -3.42 -17.82 3.32
CA GLY A 95 -3.84 -16.51 3.87
C GLY A 95 -3.34 -15.32 3.06
N ILE A 96 -2.20 -15.47 2.38
CA ILE A 96 -1.59 -14.40 1.58
C ILE A 96 -1.72 -14.67 0.06
N VAL A 97 -1.21 -13.74 -0.74
CA VAL A 97 -1.05 -13.93 -2.19
C VAL A 97 0.23 -14.73 -2.45
N ARG A 98 0.08 -15.98 -2.85
CA ARG A 98 1.19 -16.92 -3.09
C ARG A 98 1.85 -16.65 -4.45
N ASN A 99 2.69 -15.65 -4.50
CA ASN A 99 3.48 -15.30 -5.68
C ASN A 99 4.96 -15.17 -5.26
N ARG A 100 5.79 -16.11 -5.71
CA ARG A 100 7.22 -16.18 -5.32
C ARG A 100 7.95 -14.88 -5.62
N ALA A 101 7.79 -14.32 -6.81
CA ALA A 101 8.49 -13.09 -7.20
C ALA A 101 8.12 -11.91 -6.29
N LYS A 102 6.85 -11.78 -5.91
CA LYS A 102 6.39 -10.72 -4.99
C LYS A 102 6.90 -10.95 -3.56
N ILE A 103 6.96 -12.20 -3.10
CA ILE A 103 7.51 -12.56 -1.79
C ILE A 103 9.00 -12.22 -1.75
N GLU A 104 9.77 -12.65 -2.75
CA GLU A 104 11.20 -12.38 -2.83
C GLU A 104 11.47 -10.87 -2.96
N ALA A 105 10.67 -10.13 -3.74
CA ALA A 105 10.76 -8.68 -3.83
C ALA A 105 10.51 -7.99 -2.47
N ALA A 106 9.54 -8.46 -1.68
CA ALA A 106 9.31 -7.91 -0.35
C ALA A 106 10.54 -8.11 0.57
N ILE A 107 11.21 -9.26 0.50
CA ILE A 107 12.43 -9.53 1.29
C ILE A 107 13.59 -8.63 0.83
N VAL A 108 13.76 -8.45 -0.47
CA VAL A 108 14.79 -7.54 -1.01
C VAL A 108 14.51 -6.10 -0.62
N ASN A 109 13.26 -5.68 -0.70
CA ASN A 109 12.83 -4.34 -0.27
C ASN A 109 13.02 -4.12 1.24
N ALA A 110 12.86 -5.16 2.07
CA ALA A 110 13.17 -5.08 3.50
C ALA A 110 14.65 -4.72 3.74
N ARG A 111 15.56 -5.38 3.02
CA ARG A 111 16.99 -5.10 3.10
C ARG A 111 17.32 -3.66 2.68
N ALA A 112 16.75 -3.20 1.58
CA ALA A 112 16.93 -1.82 1.12
C ALA A 112 16.35 -0.79 2.11
N ALA A 113 15.22 -1.11 2.76
CA ALA A 113 14.58 -0.25 3.74
C ALA A 113 15.39 -0.07 5.04
N LEU A 114 16.38 -0.92 5.33
CA LEU A 114 17.29 -0.74 6.48
C LEU A 114 18.26 0.42 6.26
N ASP A 115 18.57 0.76 5.01
CA ASP A 115 19.55 1.78 4.66
C ASP A 115 18.91 3.12 4.28
N VAL A 116 17.57 3.21 4.28
CA VAL A 116 16.82 4.37 3.80
C VAL A 116 15.74 4.76 4.80
N ASP A 117 15.65 6.04 5.15
CA ASP A 117 14.46 6.56 5.82
C ASP A 117 13.32 6.69 4.79
N LEU A 118 12.40 5.73 4.81
CA LEU A 118 11.25 5.73 3.92
C LEU A 118 10.32 6.92 4.13
N GLY A 119 10.25 7.44 5.36
CA GLY A 119 9.50 8.65 5.66
C GLY A 119 10.07 9.85 4.92
N GLU A 120 11.36 10.12 5.06
CA GLU A 120 12.03 11.21 4.35
C GLU A 120 11.95 11.01 2.84
N LEU A 121 12.28 9.82 2.34
CA LEU A 121 12.28 9.52 0.91
C LEU A 121 10.90 9.76 0.28
N LEU A 122 9.86 9.12 0.77
CA LEU A 122 8.53 9.18 0.15
C LEU A 122 7.90 10.58 0.29
N TRP A 123 8.07 11.23 1.43
CA TRP A 123 7.54 12.56 1.64
C TRP A 123 8.31 13.67 0.92
N SER A 124 9.53 13.42 0.42
CA SER A 124 10.24 14.34 -0.47
C SER A 124 9.50 14.58 -1.79
N PHE A 125 8.63 13.65 -2.20
CA PHE A 125 7.77 13.77 -3.39
C PHE A 125 6.38 14.34 -3.09
N ALA A 126 6.13 14.84 -1.87
CA ALA A 126 4.84 15.42 -1.53
C ALA A 126 4.51 16.59 -2.46
N PRO A 127 3.33 16.59 -3.12
CA PRO A 127 2.95 17.71 -3.98
C PRO A 127 2.63 18.94 -3.15
N PRO A 128 2.68 20.14 -3.74
CA PRO A 128 2.15 21.33 -3.11
C PRO A 128 0.65 21.17 -2.86
N ALA A 129 0.11 21.95 -1.91
CA ALA A 129 -1.30 21.97 -1.60
C ALA A 129 -2.12 22.24 -2.89
N ARG A 130 -3.13 21.41 -3.15
CA ARG A 130 -3.99 21.52 -4.32
C ARG A 130 -5.42 21.84 -3.90
N PRO A 131 -6.20 22.52 -4.74
CA PRO A 131 -7.64 22.67 -4.53
C PRO A 131 -8.31 21.30 -4.38
N ARG A 132 -9.34 21.25 -3.55
CA ARG A 132 -10.16 20.05 -3.42
C ARG A 132 -10.85 19.75 -4.76
N PRO A 133 -10.79 18.52 -5.28
CA PRO A 133 -11.52 18.13 -6.49
C PRO A 133 -13.01 18.39 -6.33
N ALA A 134 -13.63 19.00 -7.34
CA ALA A 134 -15.07 19.25 -7.37
C ALA A 134 -15.84 18.07 -8.00
N ALA A 135 -15.18 17.31 -8.88
CA ALA A 135 -15.74 16.15 -9.57
C ALA A 135 -14.72 15.02 -9.67
N ARG A 136 -15.19 13.82 -10.00
CA ARG A 136 -14.33 12.64 -10.20
C ARG A 136 -13.29 12.86 -11.31
N ALA A 137 -13.66 13.58 -12.36
CA ALA A 137 -12.77 13.90 -13.47
C ALA A 137 -11.59 14.79 -13.08
N ASP A 138 -11.69 15.52 -11.96
CA ASP A 138 -10.61 16.39 -11.47
C ASP A 138 -9.52 15.62 -10.72
N VAL A 139 -9.74 14.32 -10.45
CA VAL A 139 -8.76 13.47 -9.79
C VAL A 139 -7.82 12.87 -10.84
N PRO A 140 -6.56 13.34 -10.94
CA PRO A 140 -5.64 12.84 -11.94
C PRO A 140 -5.22 11.40 -11.61
N ALA A 141 -5.18 10.54 -12.62
CA ALA A 141 -4.67 9.19 -12.47
C ALA A 141 -3.15 9.14 -12.17
N LEU A 142 -2.41 10.12 -12.69
CA LEU A 142 -0.96 10.28 -12.50
C LEU A 142 -0.61 11.75 -12.34
N THR A 143 0.37 12.04 -11.50
CA THR A 143 0.98 13.37 -11.34
C THR A 143 2.47 13.29 -11.62
N ASP A 144 3.14 14.43 -11.82
CA ASP A 144 4.58 14.43 -12.06
C ASP A 144 5.34 13.96 -10.82
N GLU A 145 4.87 14.30 -9.62
CA GLU A 145 5.44 13.84 -8.36
C GLU A 145 5.27 12.31 -8.21
N SER A 146 4.11 11.75 -8.56
CA SER A 146 3.89 10.30 -8.49
C SER A 146 4.77 9.53 -9.48
N LYS A 147 5.01 10.09 -10.68
CA LYS A 147 5.94 9.51 -11.67
C LYS A 147 7.38 9.59 -11.18
N ALA A 148 7.79 10.73 -10.60
CA ALA A 148 9.12 10.90 -10.05
C ALA A 148 9.37 9.93 -8.90
N MET A 149 8.41 9.80 -7.97
CA MET A 149 8.47 8.82 -6.89
C MET A 149 8.58 7.39 -7.40
N ALA A 150 7.75 7.01 -8.38
CA ALA A 150 7.81 5.67 -8.97
C ALA A 150 9.15 5.37 -9.66
N LYS A 151 9.77 6.37 -10.29
CA LYS A 151 11.11 6.26 -10.88
C LYS A 151 12.16 6.05 -9.80
N GLU A 152 12.12 6.83 -8.73
CA GLU A 152 13.05 6.70 -7.60
C GLU A 152 12.92 5.34 -6.92
N LEU A 153 11.71 4.88 -6.65
CA LEU A 153 11.47 3.57 -6.04
C LEU A 153 12.02 2.41 -6.87
N LYS A 154 12.03 2.53 -8.20
CA LYS A 154 12.67 1.53 -9.07
C LYS A 154 14.20 1.52 -8.98
N LEU A 155 14.81 2.61 -8.55
CA LEU A 155 16.25 2.73 -8.37
C LEU A 155 16.70 2.31 -6.97
N SER A 156 15.93 2.69 -5.95
CA SER A 156 16.28 2.55 -4.53
C SER A 156 15.66 1.33 -3.87
N LEU A 157 14.45 0.96 -4.27
CA LEU A 157 13.66 -0.15 -3.74
C LEU A 157 13.26 -1.05 -4.91
N ILE A 158 13.93 -2.14 -5.04
CA ILE A 158 13.88 -3.02 -6.18
C ILE A 158 12.50 -3.64 -6.41
N HIS A 159 12.06 -3.60 -7.64
CA HIS A 159 11.09 -4.48 -8.28
C HIS A 159 9.69 -4.58 -7.62
N ILE A 160 8.93 -3.58 -7.91
CA ILE A 160 7.49 -3.76 -7.95
C ILE A 160 7.07 -3.93 -9.42
#